data_18d2d3d64d83464f424565d9c8049990
#
_entry.id   18d2d3d64d83464f424565d9c8049990
#
_cell.length_a   1.000
_cell.length_b   1.000
_cell.length_c   1.000
_cell.angle_alpha   90.00
_cell.angle_beta   90.00
_cell.angle_gamma   90.00
#
_symmetry.space_group_name_H-M   'P 1'
#
loop_
_entity.id
_entity.type
_entity.pdbx_description
1 polymer ?
#
loop_
_entity_poly.entity_id
_entity_poly.type
_entity_poly.pdbx_seq_one_letter_code
_entity_poly.pdbx_strand_id
1 'polypeptide(L)'
;MKMRRKTMLVVMTLLLAYGLQVVYVKSLPSEQITILGYHHIVEDKDKEAYFKGNMWVNSLSSFEAQMKLLKEKGYHSVSLQDVYEWRMGRKELDEKSVVITFDDGFYSSIKYAQPILEKYGFQGSVFVIGSQIEANRSEYKPNKRQHATLADMQHAKKLSFYAHSFDLHHKDGGFRVHQLTKEALQIDTQKEASLVSTEFYAYPYGKYN
;
A
#
# COMPACT_ATOMS: atom_id res chain seq x y z
N MET A 1 41.98 -21.46 36.50
CA MET A 1 41.88 -22.61 35.59
C MET A 1 42.36 -22.15 34.21
N LYS A 2 43.58 -22.52 33.75
CA LYS A 2 44.09 -22.08 32.45
C LYS A 2 43.45 -22.90 31.34
N MET A 3 42.54 -22.27 30.56
CA MET A 3 41.95 -22.87 29.39
C MET A 3 43.04 -23.26 28.38
N ARG A 4 43.08 -24.53 27.93
CA ARG A 4 44.15 -25.03 27.02
C ARG A 4 44.05 -24.26 25.69
N ARG A 5 45.18 -23.87 25.09
CA ARG A 5 45.25 -23.12 23.81
C ARG A 5 44.36 -23.69 22.71
N LYS A 6 44.24 -25.01 22.62
CA LYS A 6 43.34 -25.68 21.64
C LYS A 6 41.87 -25.39 21.90
N THR A 7 41.41 -25.38 23.17
CA THR A 7 40.02 -25.07 23.55
C THR A 7 39.70 -23.61 23.26
N MET A 8 40.65 -22.71 23.50
CA MET A 8 40.45 -21.28 23.18
C MET A 8 40.36 -21.03 21.67
N LEU A 9 41.16 -21.75 20.85
CA LEU A 9 41.09 -21.64 19.40
C LEU A 9 39.74 -22.12 18.85
N VAL A 10 39.22 -23.25 19.35
CA VAL A 10 37.92 -23.79 18.96
C VAL A 10 36.78 -22.83 19.33
N VAL A 11 36.79 -22.25 20.52
CA VAL A 11 35.79 -21.27 20.94
C VAL A 11 35.82 -20.00 20.07
N MET A 12 37.04 -19.48 19.76
CA MET A 12 37.17 -18.34 18.85
C MET A 12 36.66 -18.64 17.44
N THR A 13 36.94 -19.84 16.91
CA THR A 13 36.44 -20.25 15.58
C THR A 13 34.91 -20.34 15.54
N LEU A 14 34.31 -20.88 16.60
CA LEU A 14 32.84 -20.97 16.73
C LEU A 14 32.20 -19.59 16.86
N LEU A 15 32.78 -18.66 17.62
CA LEU A 15 32.31 -17.28 17.75
C LEU A 15 32.41 -16.50 16.43
N LEU A 16 33.54 -16.70 15.70
CA LEU A 16 33.71 -16.12 14.37
C LEU A 16 32.72 -16.69 13.37
N ALA A 17 32.49 -17.99 13.36
CA ALA A 17 31.49 -18.64 12.50
C ALA A 17 30.09 -18.17 12.83
N TYR A 18 29.73 -18.05 14.12
CA TYR A 18 28.47 -17.50 14.56
C TYR A 18 28.31 -16.04 14.16
N GLY A 19 29.35 -15.22 14.35
CA GLY A 19 29.34 -13.81 13.92
C GLY A 19 29.17 -13.65 12.42
N LEU A 20 29.84 -14.46 11.60
CA LEU A 20 29.67 -14.48 10.15
C LEU A 20 28.25 -14.94 9.74
N GLN A 21 27.68 -15.93 10.41
CA GLN A 21 26.33 -16.41 10.16
C GLN A 21 25.29 -15.34 10.50
N VAL A 22 25.46 -14.63 11.63
CA VAL A 22 24.56 -13.51 12.00
C VAL A 22 24.64 -12.37 11.00
N VAL A 23 25.82 -12.02 10.52
CA VAL A 23 26.00 -11.00 9.46
C VAL A 23 25.36 -11.46 8.16
N TYR A 24 25.57 -12.72 7.77
CA TYR A 24 25.00 -13.30 6.55
C TYR A 24 23.46 -13.31 6.60
N VAL A 25 22.85 -13.78 7.72
CA VAL A 25 21.39 -13.78 7.88
C VAL A 25 20.80 -12.37 7.82
N LYS A 26 21.50 -11.36 8.40
CA LYS A 26 21.08 -9.96 8.32
C LYS A 26 21.22 -9.34 6.93
N SER A 27 22.05 -9.91 6.07
CA SER A 27 22.28 -9.45 4.70
C SER A 27 21.42 -10.18 3.65
N LEU A 28 20.64 -11.18 4.06
CA LEU A 28 19.71 -11.85 3.14
C LEU A 28 18.61 -10.90 2.70
N PRO A 29 18.21 -10.93 1.42
CA PRO A 29 17.05 -10.19 0.94
C PRO A 29 15.82 -10.54 1.77
N SER A 30 14.93 -9.57 1.96
CA SER A 30 13.67 -9.82 2.65
C SER A 30 12.85 -10.86 1.89
N GLU A 31 12.41 -11.92 2.56
CA GLU A 31 11.47 -12.89 1.98
C GLU A 31 10.02 -12.38 1.99
N GLN A 32 9.77 -11.29 2.71
CA GLN A 32 8.45 -10.70 2.90
C GLN A 32 8.50 -9.19 2.73
N ILE A 33 7.46 -8.64 2.14
CA ILE A 33 7.25 -7.20 2.04
C ILE A 33 6.03 -6.78 2.85
N THR A 34 6.16 -5.73 3.64
CA THR A 34 5.04 -5.16 4.39
C THR A 34 4.22 -4.24 3.49
N ILE A 35 2.91 -4.48 3.43
CA ILE A 35 1.96 -3.62 2.72
C ILE A 35 1.03 -2.98 3.75
N LEU A 36 0.98 -1.65 3.78
CA LEU A 36 0.08 -0.87 4.62
C LEU A 36 -1.10 -0.40 3.77
N GLY A 37 -2.28 -0.97 4.03
CA GLY A 37 -3.52 -0.64 3.33
C GLY A 37 -4.34 0.41 4.06
N TYR A 38 -4.69 1.48 3.37
CA TYR A 38 -5.56 2.56 3.82
C TYR A 38 -6.77 2.68 2.88
N HIS A 39 -7.76 3.46 3.30
CA HIS A 39 -8.89 3.81 2.43
C HIS A 39 -9.10 5.34 2.50
N HIS A 40 -9.84 5.82 3.48
CA HIS A 40 -10.23 7.21 3.58
C HIS A 40 -9.44 7.93 4.69
N ILE A 41 -8.86 9.08 4.39
CA ILE A 41 -8.15 9.95 5.34
C ILE A 41 -8.97 11.22 5.51
N VAL A 42 -9.23 11.62 6.75
CA VAL A 42 -9.99 12.84 7.06
C VAL A 42 -9.33 13.62 8.20
N GLU A 43 -9.70 14.88 8.36
CA GLU A 43 -9.28 15.64 9.53
C GLU A 43 -9.80 15.00 10.83
N ASP A 44 -9.09 15.19 11.95
CA ASP A 44 -9.41 14.55 13.23
C ASP A 44 -10.82 14.90 13.70
N LYS A 45 -11.23 16.17 13.55
CA LYS A 45 -12.59 16.62 13.87
C LYS A 45 -13.68 15.91 13.05
N ASP A 46 -13.38 15.64 11.76
CA ASP A 46 -14.30 14.98 10.86
C ASP A 46 -14.38 13.48 11.13
N LYS A 47 -13.23 12.88 11.51
CA LYS A 47 -13.19 11.48 11.98
C LYS A 47 -14.10 11.29 13.19
N GLU A 48 -14.00 12.18 14.18
CA GLU A 48 -14.82 12.09 15.39
C GLU A 48 -16.30 12.37 15.10
N ALA A 49 -16.59 13.38 14.25
CA ALA A 49 -17.96 13.79 13.96
C ALA A 49 -18.75 12.83 13.06
N TYR A 50 -18.08 12.25 12.04
CA TYR A 50 -18.79 11.52 10.98
C TYR A 50 -18.39 10.05 10.86
N PHE A 51 -17.22 9.66 11.38
CA PHE A 51 -16.66 8.34 11.15
C PHE A 51 -16.15 7.65 12.43
N LYS A 52 -16.66 8.05 13.58
CA LYS A 52 -16.29 7.45 14.88
C LYS A 52 -16.47 5.94 14.85
N GLY A 53 -15.44 5.19 15.29
CA GLY A 53 -15.44 3.73 15.28
C GLY A 53 -15.30 3.07 13.90
N ASN A 54 -15.32 3.83 12.81
CA ASN A 54 -15.10 3.26 11.46
C ASN A 54 -13.61 2.99 11.23
N MET A 55 -13.21 1.72 11.19
CA MET A 55 -11.81 1.30 11.03
C MET A 55 -11.23 1.58 9.63
N TRP A 56 -12.06 1.77 8.60
CA TRP A 56 -11.64 2.07 7.23
C TRP A 56 -11.34 3.56 7.00
N VAL A 57 -11.56 4.39 8.00
CA VAL A 57 -11.29 5.83 7.95
C VAL A 57 -10.23 6.16 8.97
N ASN A 58 -9.11 6.71 8.55
CA ASN A 58 -8.04 7.16 9.43
C ASN A 58 -8.11 8.68 9.64
N SER A 59 -7.77 9.15 10.84
CA SER A 59 -7.58 10.58 11.04
C SER A 59 -6.24 11.04 10.45
N LEU A 60 -6.18 12.29 10.07
CA LEU A 60 -5.00 12.93 9.50
C LEU A 60 -3.79 12.82 10.44
N SER A 61 -3.99 13.12 11.73
CA SER A 61 -2.93 13.03 12.74
C SER A 61 -2.43 11.61 12.93
N SER A 62 -3.33 10.60 12.91
CA SER A 62 -2.94 9.20 13.02
C SER A 62 -2.13 8.75 11.81
N PHE A 63 -2.54 9.11 10.60
CA PHE A 63 -1.80 8.78 9.38
C PHE A 63 -0.41 9.45 9.39
N GLU A 64 -0.34 10.73 9.75
CA GLU A 64 0.93 11.45 9.84
C GLU A 64 1.87 10.85 10.89
N ALA A 65 1.36 10.48 12.07
CA ALA A 65 2.15 9.84 13.11
C ALA A 65 2.74 8.50 12.65
N GLN A 66 1.99 7.71 11.86
CA GLN A 66 2.48 6.46 11.26
C GLN A 66 3.61 6.72 10.25
N MET A 67 3.44 7.68 9.34
CA MET A 67 4.49 8.03 8.36
C MET A 67 5.75 8.56 9.06
N LYS A 68 5.58 9.39 10.09
CA LYS A 68 6.70 9.86 10.92
C LYS A 68 7.44 8.70 11.57
N LEU A 69 6.71 7.78 12.21
CA LEU A 69 7.31 6.61 12.86
C LEU A 69 8.08 5.73 11.85
N LEU A 70 7.52 5.47 10.68
CA LEU A 70 8.20 4.73 9.61
C LEU A 70 9.52 5.42 9.24
N LYS A 71 9.49 6.74 9.03
CA LYS A 71 10.68 7.53 8.70
C LYS A 71 11.75 7.45 9.79
N GLU A 72 11.36 7.63 11.06
CA GLU A 72 12.25 7.55 12.21
C GLU A 72 12.88 6.15 12.39
N LYS A 73 12.16 5.09 11.99
CA LYS A 73 12.64 3.70 11.99
C LYS A 73 13.45 3.33 10.75
N GLY A 74 13.69 4.28 9.84
CA GLY A 74 14.48 4.08 8.63
C GLY A 74 13.75 3.35 7.51
N TYR A 75 12.41 3.23 7.56
CA TYR A 75 11.63 2.67 6.47
C TYR A 75 11.59 3.61 5.27
N HIS A 76 11.49 3.04 4.07
CA HIS A 76 11.27 3.74 2.81
C HIS A 76 10.19 3.02 1.99
N SER A 77 9.42 3.79 1.25
CA SER A 77 8.39 3.21 0.39
C SER A 77 8.95 2.75 -0.94
N VAL A 78 8.48 1.61 -1.39
CA VAL A 78 8.74 1.06 -2.72
C VAL A 78 7.45 1.02 -3.54
N SER A 79 7.57 1.03 -4.86
CA SER A 79 6.42 0.92 -5.77
C SER A 79 5.94 -0.53 -5.90
N LEU A 80 4.73 -0.73 -6.43
CA LEU A 80 4.25 -2.05 -6.80
C LEU A 80 5.12 -2.68 -7.89
N GLN A 81 5.68 -1.87 -8.80
CA GLN A 81 6.63 -2.33 -9.80
C GLN A 81 7.92 -2.86 -9.15
N ASP A 82 8.44 -2.18 -8.13
CA ASP A 82 9.60 -2.68 -7.37
C ASP A 82 9.32 -4.04 -6.73
N VAL A 83 8.11 -4.20 -6.16
CA VAL A 83 7.68 -5.49 -5.58
C VAL A 83 7.58 -6.59 -6.64
N TYR A 84 7.04 -6.26 -7.81
CA TYR A 84 6.97 -7.19 -8.93
C TYR A 84 8.38 -7.62 -9.39
N GLU A 85 9.29 -6.66 -9.59
CA GLU A 85 10.68 -6.95 -9.98
C GLU A 85 11.40 -7.79 -8.90
N TRP A 86 11.18 -7.47 -7.63
CA TRP A 86 11.69 -8.27 -6.51
C TRP A 86 11.13 -9.71 -6.55
N ARG A 87 9.82 -9.88 -6.74
CA ARG A 87 9.17 -11.19 -6.81
C ARG A 87 9.70 -12.03 -7.96
N MET A 88 10.06 -11.37 -9.07
CA MET A 88 10.66 -12.02 -10.25
C MET A 88 12.18 -12.23 -10.13
N GLY A 89 12.78 -11.91 -9.00
CA GLY A 89 14.22 -12.06 -8.76
C GLY A 89 15.10 -11.07 -9.54
N ARG A 90 14.52 -9.97 -10.04
CA ARG A 90 15.25 -8.95 -10.82
C ARG A 90 15.65 -7.73 -10.00
N LYS A 91 15.15 -7.62 -8.78
CA LYS A 91 15.47 -6.54 -7.83
C LYS A 91 15.56 -7.10 -6.41
N GLU A 92 16.43 -6.53 -5.61
CA GLU A 92 16.49 -6.78 -4.16
C GLU A 92 15.73 -5.68 -3.42
N LEU A 93 14.97 -6.06 -2.41
CA LEU A 93 14.35 -5.17 -1.44
C LEU A 93 14.85 -5.53 -0.05
N ASP A 94 15.13 -4.53 0.76
CA ASP A 94 15.58 -4.74 2.13
C ASP A 94 14.40 -4.85 3.12
N GLU A 95 14.70 -5.21 4.35
CA GLU A 95 13.73 -5.36 5.44
C GLU A 95 13.00 -4.05 5.84
N LYS A 96 13.50 -2.90 5.37
CA LYS A 96 12.90 -1.57 5.60
C LYS A 96 12.03 -1.11 4.44
N SER A 97 11.89 -1.92 3.41
CA SER A 97 10.98 -1.64 2.30
C SER A 97 9.52 -1.81 2.73
N VAL A 98 8.67 -0.85 2.39
CA VAL A 98 7.23 -0.88 2.69
C VAL A 98 6.43 -0.38 1.49
N VAL A 99 5.29 -1.01 1.22
CA VAL A 99 4.31 -0.51 0.24
C VAL A 99 3.19 0.21 0.99
N ILE A 100 2.79 1.37 0.50
CA ILE A 100 1.66 2.14 1.04
C ILE A 100 0.56 2.14 -0.02
N THR A 101 -0.61 1.61 0.32
CA THR A 101 -1.75 1.52 -0.61
C THR A 101 -2.98 2.22 -0.06
N PHE A 102 -3.81 2.70 -0.97
CA PHE A 102 -5.12 3.30 -0.67
C PHE A 102 -6.14 2.67 -1.59
N ASP A 103 -7.18 2.07 -1.03
CA ASP A 103 -8.25 1.46 -1.82
C ASP A 103 -9.38 2.46 -2.10
N ASP A 104 -10.28 2.11 -3.03
CA ASP A 104 -11.48 2.80 -3.48
C ASP A 104 -11.24 4.07 -4.32
N GLY A 105 -10.05 4.65 -4.37
CA GLY A 105 -9.81 5.87 -5.17
C GLY A 105 -10.38 7.16 -4.58
N PHE A 106 -10.49 7.26 -3.24
CA PHE A 106 -10.99 8.48 -2.61
C PHE A 106 -10.09 9.69 -2.84
N TYR A 107 -10.69 10.84 -3.13
CA TYR A 107 -9.99 12.11 -3.28
C TYR A 107 -9.18 12.49 -2.04
N SER A 108 -9.57 12.03 -0.86
CA SER A 108 -8.84 12.26 0.38
C SER A 108 -7.39 11.75 0.35
N SER A 109 -7.08 10.74 -0.45
CA SER A 109 -5.70 10.26 -0.65
C SER A 109 -4.83 11.34 -1.30
N ILE A 110 -5.37 12.08 -2.26
CA ILE A 110 -4.67 13.21 -2.91
C ILE A 110 -4.66 14.43 -1.98
N LYS A 111 -5.81 14.77 -1.40
CA LYS A 111 -5.98 15.98 -0.58
C LYS A 111 -5.15 15.94 0.71
N TYR A 112 -5.15 14.81 1.41
CA TYR A 112 -4.60 14.70 2.76
C TYR A 112 -3.38 13.76 2.86
N ALA A 113 -3.42 12.58 2.20
CA ALA A 113 -2.31 11.66 2.35
C ALA A 113 -1.09 12.09 1.51
N GLN A 114 -1.27 12.54 0.27
CA GLN A 114 -0.14 12.94 -0.58
C GLN A 114 0.78 14.00 0.07
N PRO A 115 0.29 15.11 0.65
CA PRO A 115 1.18 16.09 1.30
C PRO A 115 2.02 15.48 2.44
N ILE A 116 1.46 14.53 3.18
CA ILE A 116 2.18 13.82 4.25
C ILE A 116 3.22 12.87 3.66
N LEU A 117 2.87 12.12 2.61
CA LEU A 117 3.83 11.27 1.91
C LEU A 117 4.99 12.10 1.36
N GLU A 118 4.73 13.25 0.75
CA GLU A 118 5.75 14.19 0.29
C GLU A 118 6.65 14.67 1.43
N LYS A 119 6.07 15.08 2.56
CA LYS A 119 6.78 15.56 3.75
C LYS A 119 7.79 14.55 4.28
N TYR A 120 7.44 13.28 4.30
CA TYR A 120 8.29 12.22 4.84
C TYR A 120 9.10 11.46 3.77
N GLY A 121 8.97 11.84 2.50
CA GLY A 121 9.70 11.23 1.38
C GLY A 121 9.17 9.84 0.99
N PHE A 122 7.89 9.59 1.20
CA PHE A 122 7.19 8.37 0.80
C PHE A 122 6.43 8.55 -0.52
N GLN A 123 6.02 7.43 -1.11
CA GLN A 123 5.08 7.32 -2.23
C GLN A 123 4.03 6.27 -1.91
N GLY A 124 2.91 6.28 -2.63
CA GLY A 124 1.82 5.32 -2.45
C GLY A 124 1.18 4.90 -3.75
N SER A 125 0.37 3.86 -3.69
CA SER A 125 -0.45 3.34 -4.79
C SER A 125 -1.92 3.44 -4.42
N VAL A 126 -2.75 3.92 -5.33
CA VAL A 126 -4.20 4.06 -5.15
C VAL A 126 -4.89 3.08 -6.08
N PHE A 127 -5.71 2.19 -5.54
CA PHE A 127 -6.57 1.31 -6.31
C PHE A 127 -7.93 1.94 -6.48
N VAL A 128 -8.31 2.21 -7.73
CA VAL A 128 -9.46 3.03 -8.10
C VAL A 128 -10.62 2.17 -8.54
N ILE A 129 -11.83 2.49 -8.09
CA ILE A 129 -13.08 1.92 -8.63
C ILE A 129 -13.51 2.80 -9.79
N GLY A 130 -13.40 2.32 -11.02
CA GLY A 130 -13.59 3.10 -12.23
C GLY A 130 -14.96 3.76 -12.34
N SER A 131 -16.04 3.07 -11.97
CA SER A 131 -17.40 3.62 -11.98
C SER A 131 -17.63 4.73 -10.95
N GLN A 132 -16.74 4.89 -9.98
CA GLN A 132 -16.84 5.92 -8.94
C GLN A 132 -16.00 7.17 -9.24
N ILE A 133 -15.21 7.17 -10.31
CA ILE A 133 -14.44 8.34 -10.73
C ILE A 133 -15.41 9.50 -10.98
N GLU A 134 -15.21 10.63 -10.27
CA GLU A 134 -16.06 11.81 -10.44
C GLU A 134 -15.72 12.53 -11.74
N ALA A 135 -16.75 12.94 -12.49
CA ALA A 135 -16.55 13.66 -13.74
C ALA A 135 -15.95 15.06 -13.53
N ASN A 136 -16.34 15.73 -12.45
CA ASN A 136 -15.87 17.06 -12.09
C ASN A 136 -15.63 17.15 -10.59
N ARG A 137 -14.62 17.92 -10.18
CA ARG A 137 -14.38 18.23 -8.79
C ARG A 137 -15.47 19.15 -8.24
N SER A 138 -16.24 18.64 -7.29
CA SER A 138 -17.13 19.44 -6.46
C SER A 138 -16.42 19.93 -5.20
N GLU A 139 -17.04 20.85 -4.46
CA GLU A 139 -16.54 21.24 -3.13
C GLU A 139 -16.36 20.00 -2.23
N TYR A 140 -15.22 19.92 -1.57
CA TYR A 140 -14.94 18.80 -0.67
C TYR A 140 -15.83 18.85 0.56
N LYS A 141 -16.55 17.76 0.80
CA LYS A 141 -17.44 17.58 1.96
C LYS A 141 -16.91 16.41 2.80
N PRO A 142 -16.39 16.67 3.99
CA PRO A 142 -15.73 15.63 4.79
C PRO A 142 -16.63 14.48 5.20
N ASN A 143 -17.94 14.71 5.31
CA ASN A 143 -18.95 13.67 5.60
C ASN A 143 -19.30 12.78 4.40
N LYS A 144 -18.74 13.06 3.21
CA LYS A 144 -18.94 12.29 1.99
C LYS A 144 -17.65 11.62 1.56
N ARG A 145 -17.77 10.42 1.05
CA ARG A 145 -16.66 9.67 0.46
C ARG A 145 -16.54 10.04 -1.02
N GLN A 146 -16.01 11.23 -1.30
CA GLN A 146 -15.81 11.70 -2.67
C GLN A 146 -14.60 11.01 -3.30
N HIS A 147 -14.78 10.57 -4.54
CA HIS A 147 -13.71 9.92 -5.30
C HIS A 147 -12.90 10.96 -6.10
N ALA A 148 -11.71 10.58 -6.53
CA ALA A 148 -10.87 11.42 -7.36
C ALA A 148 -11.46 11.55 -8.78
N THR A 149 -11.23 12.70 -9.42
CA THR A 149 -11.44 12.86 -10.87
C THR A 149 -10.19 12.40 -11.64
N LEU A 150 -10.29 12.15 -12.93
CA LEU A 150 -9.11 11.88 -13.78
C LEU A 150 -8.11 13.02 -13.72
N ALA A 151 -8.57 14.27 -13.68
CA ALA A 151 -7.70 15.44 -13.57
C ALA A 151 -6.93 15.47 -12.24
N ASP A 152 -7.58 15.10 -11.11
CA ASP A 152 -6.89 14.99 -9.82
C ASP A 152 -5.76 13.95 -9.88
N MET A 153 -6.03 12.80 -10.48
CA MET A 153 -5.05 11.71 -10.60
C MET A 153 -3.87 12.12 -11.49
N GLN A 154 -4.11 12.80 -12.61
CA GLN A 154 -3.06 13.28 -13.50
C GLN A 154 -2.12 14.30 -12.85
N HIS A 155 -2.61 15.07 -11.88
CA HIS A 155 -1.81 16.08 -11.18
C HIS A 155 -1.16 15.55 -9.90
N ALA A 156 -1.47 14.34 -9.49
CA ALA A 156 -0.86 13.72 -8.30
C ALA A 156 0.63 13.39 -8.55
N LYS A 157 1.49 13.66 -7.54
CA LYS A 157 2.95 13.55 -7.69
C LYS A 157 3.56 12.34 -6.98
N LYS A 158 2.94 11.89 -5.91
CA LYS A 158 3.45 10.81 -5.02
C LYS A 158 2.54 9.60 -4.99
N LEU A 159 1.54 9.59 -5.85
CA LEU A 159 0.56 8.53 -5.95
C LEU A 159 0.54 7.98 -7.38
N SER A 160 0.54 6.67 -7.49
CA SER A 160 0.29 5.94 -8.74
C SER A 160 -1.10 5.31 -8.67
N PHE A 161 -1.82 5.24 -9.79
CA PHE A 161 -3.21 4.80 -9.81
C PHE A 161 -3.36 3.51 -10.61
N TYR A 162 -4.04 2.53 -9.99
CA TYR A 162 -4.21 1.17 -10.50
C TYR A 162 -5.66 0.71 -10.33
N ALA A 163 -6.01 -0.41 -10.91
CA ALA A 163 -7.36 -0.93 -10.98
C ALA A 163 -7.85 -1.56 -9.67
N HIS A 164 -9.11 -1.21 -9.30
CA HIS A 164 -9.89 -1.87 -8.23
C HIS A 164 -11.24 -2.38 -8.76
N SER A 165 -11.31 -2.78 -10.01
CA SER A 165 -12.48 -3.04 -10.85
C SER A 165 -13.23 -1.79 -11.31
N PHE A 166 -13.91 -1.91 -12.45
CA PHE A 166 -14.76 -0.82 -12.90
C PHE A 166 -16.02 -0.70 -12.03
N ASP A 167 -16.77 -1.81 -11.85
CA ASP A 167 -18.04 -1.79 -11.10
C ASP A 167 -18.33 -3.09 -10.35
N LEU A 168 -17.30 -3.71 -9.75
CA LEU A 168 -17.49 -4.96 -8.99
C LEU A 168 -17.41 -4.77 -7.47
N HIS A 169 -17.20 -3.53 -7.01
CA HIS A 169 -17.02 -3.23 -5.59
C HIS A 169 -18.36 -3.03 -4.87
N HIS A 170 -19.31 -3.93 -5.11
CA HIS A 170 -20.59 -3.97 -4.40
C HIS A 170 -21.06 -5.41 -4.15
N LYS A 171 -22.04 -5.56 -3.29
CA LYS A 171 -22.66 -6.83 -2.95
C LYS A 171 -24.09 -6.85 -3.42
N ASP A 172 -24.44 -7.90 -4.17
CA ASP A 172 -25.80 -8.17 -4.63
C ASP A 172 -26.11 -9.64 -4.33
N GLY A 173 -26.61 -9.92 -3.11
CA GLY A 173 -26.77 -11.28 -2.60
C GLY A 173 -25.45 -12.06 -2.36
N GLY A 174 -24.30 -11.42 -2.58
CA GLY A 174 -22.95 -11.97 -2.45
C GLY A 174 -21.89 -11.01 -3.00
N PHE A 175 -20.64 -11.44 -3.07
CA PHE A 175 -19.60 -10.63 -3.72
C PHE A 175 -19.79 -10.67 -5.24
N ARG A 176 -19.90 -9.52 -5.86
CA ARG A 176 -20.21 -9.40 -7.31
C ARG A 176 -19.18 -10.16 -8.17
N VAL A 177 -17.91 -10.08 -7.82
CA VAL A 177 -16.83 -10.77 -8.54
C VAL A 177 -17.03 -12.28 -8.68
N HIS A 178 -17.69 -12.92 -7.70
CA HIS A 178 -17.97 -14.38 -7.73
C HIS A 178 -19.23 -14.74 -8.53
N GLN A 179 -20.00 -13.77 -8.99
CA GLN A 179 -21.28 -13.98 -9.67
C GLN A 179 -21.16 -13.75 -11.17
N LEU A 180 -19.99 -13.35 -11.66
CA LEU A 180 -19.79 -12.98 -13.05
C LEU A 180 -19.28 -14.14 -13.89
N THR A 181 -19.69 -14.13 -15.16
CA THR A 181 -19.04 -14.94 -16.18
C THR A 181 -17.65 -14.34 -16.52
N LYS A 182 -16.80 -15.14 -17.14
CA LYS A 182 -15.49 -14.69 -17.61
C LYS A 182 -15.59 -13.49 -18.56
N GLU A 183 -16.59 -13.51 -19.44
CA GLU A 183 -16.85 -12.45 -20.41
C GLU A 183 -17.25 -11.14 -19.71
N ALA A 184 -18.10 -11.20 -18.69
CA ALA A 184 -18.51 -10.05 -17.92
C ALA A 184 -17.33 -9.45 -17.13
N LEU A 185 -16.45 -10.29 -16.57
CA LEU A 185 -15.20 -9.86 -15.92
C LEU A 185 -14.25 -9.19 -16.91
N GLN A 186 -14.11 -9.74 -18.14
CA GLN A 186 -13.30 -9.11 -19.19
C GLN A 186 -13.83 -7.73 -19.58
N ILE A 187 -15.15 -7.57 -19.73
CA ILE A 187 -15.76 -6.28 -20.03
C ILE A 187 -15.51 -5.27 -18.92
N ASP A 188 -15.66 -5.67 -17.66
CA ASP A 188 -15.34 -4.81 -16.49
C ASP A 188 -13.87 -4.35 -16.53
N THR A 189 -12.96 -5.28 -16.70
CA THR A 189 -11.52 -4.99 -16.79
C THR A 189 -11.16 -4.09 -17.98
N GLN A 190 -11.80 -4.28 -19.14
CA GLN A 190 -11.58 -3.42 -20.30
C GLN A 190 -12.06 -1.99 -20.07
N LYS A 191 -13.21 -1.81 -19.41
CA LYS A 191 -13.69 -0.47 -19.00
C LYS A 191 -12.71 0.20 -18.04
N GLU A 192 -12.22 -0.53 -17.04
CA GLU A 192 -11.24 -0.04 -16.08
C GLU A 192 -9.95 0.37 -16.77
N ALA A 193 -9.43 -0.44 -17.70
CA ALA A 193 -8.20 -0.19 -18.45
C ALA A 193 -8.23 1.09 -19.30
N SER A 194 -9.42 1.61 -19.63
CA SER A 194 -9.57 2.90 -20.33
C SER A 194 -9.39 4.11 -19.39
N LEU A 195 -9.34 3.91 -18.08
CA LEU A 195 -9.33 4.96 -17.07
C LEU A 195 -8.02 4.99 -16.28
N VAL A 196 -7.54 3.82 -15.85
CA VAL A 196 -6.33 3.67 -15.04
C VAL A 196 -5.52 2.46 -15.49
N SER A 197 -4.27 2.35 -15.02
CA SER A 197 -3.43 1.18 -15.29
C SER A 197 -4.02 -0.08 -14.64
N THR A 198 -4.09 -1.16 -15.41
CA THR A 198 -4.48 -2.51 -14.96
C THR A 198 -3.29 -3.43 -14.76
N GLU A 199 -2.06 -2.89 -14.78
CA GLU A 199 -0.84 -3.65 -14.53
C GLU A 199 -0.84 -4.27 -13.13
N PHE A 200 -1.37 -3.53 -12.15
CA PHE A 200 -1.64 -4.03 -10.80
C PHE A 200 -3.12 -3.91 -10.48
N TYR A 201 -3.64 -4.92 -9.80
CA TYR A 201 -5.07 -5.04 -9.53
C TYR A 201 -5.31 -5.46 -8.08
N ALA A 202 -6.10 -4.68 -7.35
CA ALA A 202 -6.62 -5.09 -6.06
C ALA A 202 -8.01 -5.69 -6.22
N TYR A 203 -8.21 -6.91 -5.73
CA TYR A 203 -9.51 -7.55 -5.81
C TYR A 203 -10.50 -6.93 -4.82
N PRO A 204 -11.71 -6.54 -5.28
CA PRO A 204 -12.77 -6.06 -4.39
C PRO A 204 -12.97 -6.97 -3.18
N TYR A 205 -12.95 -6.39 -1.99
CA TYR A 205 -13.05 -7.13 -0.71
C TYR A 205 -11.97 -8.22 -0.50
N GLY A 206 -10.89 -8.22 -1.27
CA GLY A 206 -9.89 -9.28 -1.26
C GLY A 206 -10.41 -10.63 -1.74
N LYS A 207 -11.51 -10.65 -2.53
CA LYS A 207 -12.15 -11.88 -3.02
C LYS A 207 -11.72 -12.16 -4.45
N TYR A 208 -11.20 -13.36 -4.65
CA TYR A 208 -10.80 -13.92 -5.95
C TYR A 208 -11.16 -15.41 -5.97
N ASN A 209 -11.29 -15.98 -7.16
CA ASN A 209 -11.53 -17.42 -7.39
C ASN A 209 -10.22 -18.12 -7.74
#